data_48fb5c9052191a5a56ffc45031e3059f
#
_entry.id   48fb5c9052191a5a56ffc45031e3059f
#
_cell.length_a   1.000
_cell.length_b   1.000
_cell.length_c   1.000
_cell.angle_alpha   90.00
_cell.angle_beta   90.00
_cell.angle_gamma   90.00
#
_symmetry.space_group_name_H-M   'P 1'
#
loop_
_entity.id
_entity.type
_entity.pdbx_description
1 polymer ?
#
loop_
_entity_poly.entity_id
_entity_poly.type
_entity_poly.pdbx_seq_one_letter_code
_entity_poly.pdbx_strand_id
1 'polypeptide(L)'
;MFQFPITCVDNFFKHPDEIVRFAESLEYKPEPKGMWPGVRSESLDKIYPSFHNAICAKYLKLHLSAPMVAYRALSYFQKIDAQADRGWVHNDTPNLHTHLIFLNKNANLNSGTSL
;
A
#
# COMPACT_ATOMS: atom_id res chain seq x y z
N MET A 1 -23.05 9.82 -3.94
CA MET A 1 -22.15 8.83 -3.32
C MET A 1 -21.34 9.52 -2.24
N PHE A 2 -21.38 9.01 -1.02
CA PHE A 2 -20.53 9.51 0.06
C PHE A 2 -19.12 8.97 -0.11
N GLN A 3 -18.15 9.86 -0.25
CA GLN A 3 -16.74 9.53 -0.14
C GLN A 3 -16.21 10.03 1.19
N PHE A 4 -15.75 9.14 2.01
CA PHE A 4 -15.03 9.52 3.22
C PHE A 4 -13.59 9.88 2.83
N PRO A 5 -13.04 10.98 3.36
CA PRO A 5 -11.66 11.35 3.06
C PRO A 5 -10.65 10.31 3.55
N ILE A 6 -10.99 9.60 4.63
CA ILE A 6 -10.15 8.55 5.19
C ILE A 6 -11.06 7.42 5.70
N THR A 7 -10.62 6.20 5.45
CA THR A 7 -11.24 5.00 6.03
C THR A 7 -10.14 4.11 6.59
N CYS A 8 -10.32 3.64 7.82
CA CYS A 8 -9.42 2.67 8.44
C CYS A 8 -10.11 1.32 8.51
N VAL A 9 -9.39 0.28 8.12
CA VAL A 9 -9.90 -1.10 8.13
C VAL A 9 -8.91 -1.97 8.86
N ASP A 10 -9.37 -2.61 9.93
CA ASP A 10 -8.56 -3.58 10.66
C ASP A 10 -8.65 -4.96 10.00
N ASN A 11 -7.61 -5.76 10.19
CA ASN A 11 -7.58 -7.14 9.73
C ASN A 11 -7.84 -7.30 8.22
N PHE A 12 -7.20 -6.45 7.42
CA PHE A 12 -7.35 -6.50 5.97
C PHE A 12 -6.95 -7.87 5.40
N PHE A 13 -5.86 -8.44 5.89
CA PHE A 13 -5.44 -9.79 5.53
C PHE A 13 -5.82 -10.79 6.61
N LYS A 14 -6.35 -11.94 6.19
CA LYS A 14 -6.67 -13.05 7.10
C LYS A 14 -5.42 -13.68 7.70
N HIS A 15 -4.33 -13.76 6.93
CA HIS A 15 -3.07 -14.36 7.33
C HIS A 15 -1.90 -13.40 7.05
N PRO A 16 -1.76 -12.31 7.86
CA PRO A 16 -0.76 -11.29 7.59
C PRO A 16 0.68 -11.81 7.63
N ASP A 17 0.98 -12.82 8.46
CA ASP A 17 2.32 -13.39 8.53
C ASP A 17 2.74 -14.06 7.21
N GLU A 18 1.81 -14.64 6.48
CA GLU A 18 2.09 -15.20 5.16
C GLU A 18 2.41 -14.10 4.15
N ILE A 19 1.72 -12.98 4.25
CA ILE A 19 1.98 -11.81 3.39
C ILE A 19 3.37 -11.23 3.68
N VAL A 20 3.75 -11.14 4.96
CA VAL A 20 5.09 -10.68 5.37
C VAL A 20 6.17 -11.60 4.82
N ARG A 21 6.01 -12.92 4.96
CA ARG A 21 6.98 -13.88 4.40
C ARG A 21 7.13 -13.74 2.89
N PHE A 22 6.02 -13.57 2.19
CA PHE A 22 6.04 -13.33 0.76
C PHE A 22 6.79 -12.03 0.44
N ALA A 23 6.47 -10.94 1.13
CA ALA A 23 7.12 -9.66 0.94
C ALA A 23 8.63 -9.73 1.18
N GLU A 24 9.06 -10.47 2.21
CA GLU A 24 10.48 -10.64 2.54
C GLU A 24 11.25 -11.44 1.48
N SER A 25 10.57 -12.25 0.69
CA SER A 25 11.19 -13.04 -0.38
C SER A 25 11.50 -12.25 -1.64
N LEU A 26 11.01 -11.03 -1.75
CA LEU A 26 11.12 -10.21 -2.95
C LEU A 26 12.39 -9.38 -2.95
N GLU A 27 12.81 -8.96 -4.16
CA GLU A 27 13.86 -7.98 -4.33
C GLU A 27 13.32 -6.57 -4.13
N TYR A 28 14.13 -5.69 -3.55
CA TYR A 28 13.81 -4.31 -3.28
C TYR A 28 14.87 -3.37 -3.84
N LYS A 29 14.42 -2.25 -4.38
CA LYS A 29 15.32 -1.25 -4.96
C LYS A 29 14.95 0.14 -4.43
N PRO A 30 15.97 0.99 -4.16
CA PRO A 30 15.73 2.39 -3.86
C PRO A 30 15.31 3.16 -5.10
N GLU A 31 14.59 4.23 -4.91
CA GLU A 31 14.32 5.17 -6.00
C GLU A 31 15.55 6.05 -6.19
N PRO A 32 16.15 6.13 -7.43
CA PRO A 32 17.41 6.82 -7.65
C PRO A 32 17.39 8.31 -7.34
N LYS A 33 16.23 8.96 -7.44
CA LYS A 33 16.07 10.40 -7.17
C LYS A 33 15.64 10.71 -5.75
N GLY A 34 15.44 9.67 -4.91
CA GLY A 34 15.02 9.86 -3.53
C GLY A 34 13.59 10.40 -3.37
N MET A 35 12.72 10.12 -4.31
CA MET A 35 11.33 10.64 -4.29
C MET A 35 10.47 10.01 -3.20
N TRP A 36 10.87 8.87 -2.66
CA TRP A 36 10.23 8.25 -1.50
C TRP A 36 11.27 7.60 -0.60
N PRO A 37 10.97 7.47 0.70
CA PRO A 37 11.92 6.83 1.62
C PRO A 37 11.92 5.33 1.45
N GLY A 38 13.06 4.71 1.81
CA GLY A 38 13.22 3.26 1.81
C GLY A 38 13.34 2.66 0.43
N VAL A 39 12.95 1.39 0.34
CA VAL A 39 13.07 0.60 -0.89
C VAL A 39 11.72 -0.03 -1.23
N ARG A 40 11.47 -0.22 -2.51
CA ARG A 40 10.23 -0.81 -3.02
C ARG A 40 10.51 -2.07 -3.82
N SER A 41 9.57 -3.00 -3.76
CA SER A 41 9.53 -4.14 -4.66
C SER A 41 9.16 -3.69 -6.08
N GLU A 42 9.35 -4.57 -7.04
CA GLU A 42 8.70 -4.41 -8.35
C GLU A 42 7.18 -4.36 -8.16
N SER A 43 6.50 -3.75 -9.10
CA SER A 43 5.04 -3.64 -9.12
C SER A 43 4.39 -5.02 -9.10
N LEU A 44 3.45 -5.23 -8.19
CA LEU A 44 2.82 -6.54 -7.97
C LEU A 44 1.95 -6.99 -9.14
N ASP A 45 1.40 -6.06 -9.90
CA ASP A 45 0.67 -6.38 -11.13
C ASP A 45 1.56 -7.10 -12.15
N LYS A 46 2.87 -6.85 -12.12
CA LYS A 46 3.84 -7.50 -13.01
C LYS A 46 4.33 -8.83 -12.46
N ILE A 47 4.69 -8.88 -11.18
CA ILE A 47 5.36 -10.06 -10.60
C ILE A 47 4.39 -11.07 -10.01
N TYR A 48 3.21 -10.64 -9.58
CA TYR A 48 2.21 -11.53 -8.99
C TYR A 48 0.79 -10.99 -9.22
N PRO A 49 0.31 -11.04 -10.47
CA PRO A 49 -0.97 -10.41 -10.83
C PRO A 49 -2.19 -10.96 -10.10
N SER A 50 -2.22 -12.25 -9.76
CA SER A 50 -3.34 -12.82 -9.00
C SER A 50 -3.47 -12.21 -7.61
N PHE A 51 -2.36 -11.97 -6.92
CA PHE A 51 -2.34 -11.31 -5.63
C PHE A 51 -2.75 -9.84 -5.74
N HIS A 52 -2.20 -9.14 -6.72
CA HIS A 52 -2.57 -7.75 -7.02
C HIS A 52 -4.08 -7.62 -7.28
N ASN A 53 -4.63 -8.48 -8.12
CA ASN A 53 -6.06 -8.45 -8.45
C ASN A 53 -6.94 -8.76 -7.25
N ALA A 54 -6.52 -9.68 -6.39
CA ALA A 54 -7.24 -10.01 -5.16
C ALA A 54 -7.29 -8.83 -4.18
N ILE A 55 -6.18 -8.12 -4.01
CA ILE A 55 -6.13 -6.91 -3.18
C ILE A 55 -7.06 -5.84 -3.73
N CYS A 56 -6.98 -5.58 -5.04
CA CYS A 56 -7.82 -4.60 -5.70
C CYS A 56 -9.30 -4.92 -5.56
N ALA A 57 -9.68 -6.17 -5.78
CA ALA A 57 -11.07 -6.60 -5.65
C ALA A 57 -11.59 -6.39 -4.23
N LYS A 58 -10.80 -6.75 -3.23
CA LYS A 58 -11.17 -6.55 -1.82
C LYS A 58 -11.30 -5.07 -1.48
N TYR A 59 -10.37 -4.26 -1.92
CA TYR A 59 -10.39 -2.82 -1.73
C TYR A 59 -11.65 -2.19 -2.34
N LEU A 60 -11.93 -2.51 -3.60
CA LEU A 60 -13.09 -1.98 -4.29
C LEU A 60 -14.40 -2.37 -3.60
N LYS A 61 -14.50 -3.61 -3.15
CA LYS A 61 -15.67 -4.10 -2.43
C LYS A 61 -15.90 -3.38 -1.10
N LEU A 62 -14.82 -3.01 -0.40
CA LEU A 62 -14.90 -2.35 0.89
C LEU A 62 -15.26 -0.86 0.78
N HIS A 63 -14.81 -0.19 -0.27
CA HIS A 63 -14.85 1.26 -0.34
C HIS A 63 -15.79 1.83 -1.41
N LEU A 64 -16.29 1.01 -2.31
CA LEU A 64 -17.16 1.47 -3.39
C LEU A 64 -18.53 0.81 -3.29
N SER A 65 -19.57 1.64 -3.40
CA SER A 65 -20.96 1.19 -3.34
C SER A 65 -21.46 0.67 -4.69
N ALA A 66 -20.74 0.93 -5.78
CA ALA A 66 -21.08 0.51 -7.12
C ALA A 66 -19.90 -0.22 -7.77
N PRO A 67 -20.15 -1.21 -8.65
CA PRO A 67 -19.08 -1.89 -9.35
C PRO A 67 -18.33 -0.93 -10.28
N MET A 68 -17.01 -1.07 -10.29
CA MET A 68 -16.16 -0.37 -11.25
C MET A 68 -16.03 -1.21 -12.53
N VAL A 69 -16.31 -0.60 -13.66
CA VAL A 69 -16.18 -1.25 -14.97
C VAL A 69 -14.72 -1.27 -15.43
N ALA A 70 -13.98 -0.22 -15.11
CA ALA A 70 -12.55 -0.13 -15.41
C ALA A 70 -11.84 0.70 -14.35
N TYR A 71 -10.62 0.30 -14.02
CA TYR A 71 -9.75 1.05 -13.11
C TYR A 71 -8.29 0.75 -13.44
N ARG A 72 -7.42 1.61 -12.95
CA ARG A 72 -5.97 1.40 -13.00
C ARG A 72 -5.46 1.43 -11.57
N ALA A 73 -4.64 0.46 -11.23
CA ALA A 73 -4.06 0.35 -9.90
C ALA A 73 -2.60 -0.09 -9.97
N LEU A 74 -1.79 0.47 -9.09
CA LEU A 74 -0.42 0.03 -8.83
C LEU A 74 -0.34 -0.45 -7.39
N SER A 75 0.39 -1.52 -7.17
CA SER A 75 0.68 -1.99 -5.81
C SER A 75 2.11 -2.51 -5.73
N TYR A 76 2.73 -2.32 -4.59
CA TYR A 76 4.07 -2.81 -4.29
C TYR A 76 4.26 -2.85 -2.79
N PHE A 77 5.24 -3.63 -2.36
CA PHE A 77 5.70 -3.58 -0.97
C PHE A 77 6.77 -2.51 -0.83
N GLN A 78 6.80 -1.90 0.34
CA GLN A 78 7.81 -0.90 0.70
C GLN A 78 8.39 -1.22 2.05
N LYS A 79 9.72 -1.15 2.15
CA LYS A 79 10.45 -1.24 3.41
C LYS A 79 11.06 0.11 3.72
N ILE A 80 10.80 0.61 4.91
CA ILE A 80 11.35 1.88 5.38
C ILE A 80 12.15 1.58 6.64
N ASP A 81 13.41 2.02 6.65
CA ASP A 81 14.29 1.90 7.82
C ASP A 81 13.77 2.79 8.95
N ALA A 82 13.93 2.35 10.19
CA ALA A 82 13.61 3.14 11.38
C ALA A 82 14.41 4.45 11.46
N GLN A 83 15.53 4.53 10.77
CA GLN A 83 16.40 5.72 10.69
C GLN A 83 16.02 6.66 9.54
N ALA A 84 15.04 6.31 8.73
CA ALA A 84 14.64 7.14 7.60
C ALA A 84 14.11 8.49 8.08
N ASP A 85 14.46 9.54 7.34
CA ASP A 85 13.96 10.88 7.58
C ASP A 85 12.44 10.94 7.36
N ARG A 86 11.83 11.98 7.93
CA ARG A 86 10.42 12.25 7.70
C ARG A 86 10.16 12.45 6.21
N GLY A 87 9.03 11.94 5.76
CA GLY A 87 8.52 12.29 4.45
C GLY A 87 8.14 13.77 4.37
N TRP A 88 7.68 14.20 3.24
CA TRP A 88 7.27 15.57 2.96
C TRP A 88 5.78 15.61 2.62
N VAL A 89 5.16 16.74 2.89
CA VAL A 89 3.75 16.95 2.58
C VAL A 89 3.58 16.99 1.08
N HIS A 90 2.73 16.12 0.57
CA HIS A 90 2.45 16.05 -0.86
C HIS A 90 1.04 15.50 -1.10
N ASN A 91 0.67 15.48 -2.36
CA ASN A 91 -0.59 14.98 -2.82
C ASN A 91 -0.33 13.91 -3.90
N ASP A 92 -1.00 12.79 -3.82
CA ASP A 92 -0.86 11.67 -4.77
C ASP A 92 -1.74 11.87 -6.01
N THR A 93 -1.66 13.04 -6.63
CA THR A 93 -2.38 13.29 -7.87
C THR A 93 -1.67 12.62 -9.06
N PRO A 94 -2.42 12.07 -10.02
CA PRO A 94 -3.88 12.12 -10.20
C PRO A 94 -4.68 10.96 -9.59
N ASN A 95 -4.17 10.31 -8.56
CA ASN A 95 -4.83 9.15 -7.96
C ASN A 95 -6.15 9.54 -7.30
N LEU A 96 -7.18 8.71 -7.47
CA LEU A 96 -8.44 8.86 -6.76
C LEU A 96 -8.35 8.35 -5.32
N HIS A 97 -7.58 7.30 -5.12
CA HIS A 97 -7.40 6.65 -3.82
C HIS A 97 -5.97 6.20 -3.64
N THR A 98 -5.46 6.35 -2.43
CA THR A 98 -4.20 5.74 -1.99
C THR A 98 -4.52 4.81 -0.82
N HIS A 99 -3.98 3.60 -0.85
CA HIS A 99 -4.23 2.58 0.14
C HIS A 99 -2.90 2.16 0.76
N LEU A 100 -2.80 2.29 2.08
CA LEU A 100 -1.64 1.86 2.85
C LEU A 100 -2.04 0.69 3.75
N ILE A 101 -1.30 -0.39 3.66
CA ILE A 101 -1.48 -1.56 4.52
C ILE A 101 -0.23 -1.73 5.35
N PHE A 102 -0.37 -1.55 6.66
CA PHE A 102 0.73 -1.73 7.60
C PHE A 102 0.84 -3.21 7.96
N LEU A 103 2.02 -3.78 7.72
CA LEU A 103 2.30 -5.21 7.96
C LEU A 103 3.14 -5.45 9.21
N ASN A 104 3.60 -4.40 9.87
CA ASN A 104 4.38 -4.50 11.11
C ASN A 104 3.49 -4.96 12.26
N LYS A 105 3.93 -5.95 13.03
CA LYS A 105 3.18 -6.41 14.21
C LYS A 105 3.10 -5.34 15.30
N ASN A 106 4.20 -4.62 15.50
CA ASN A 106 4.35 -3.62 16.57
C ASN A 106 4.86 -2.31 15.97
N ALA A 107 4.00 -1.65 15.18
CA ALA A 107 4.35 -0.37 14.61
C ALA A 107 4.47 0.69 15.70
N ASN A 108 5.51 1.53 15.61
CA ASN A 108 5.65 2.69 16.48
C ASN A 108 4.47 3.65 16.24
N LEU A 109 3.91 4.20 17.33
CA LEU A 109 2.80 5.15 17.23
C LEU A 109 3.13 6.40 16.40
N ASN A 110 4.41 6.75 16.30
CA ASN A 110 4.87 7.88 15.51
C ASN A 110 5.17 7.51 14.06
N SER A 111 4.99 6.25 13.67
CA SER A 111 5.10 5.84 12.27
C SER A 111 3.76 6.00 11.57
N GLY A 112 3.79 6.30 10.30
CA GLY A 112 2.58 6.42 9.49
C GLY A 112 2.45 7.77 8.81
N THR A 113 1.27 8.03 8.31
CA THR A 113 0.95 9.24 7.55
C THR A 113 0.03 10.14 8.36
N SER A 114 0.38 11.42 8.42
CA SER A 114 -0.47 12.45 9.02
C SER A 114 -1.15 13.26 7.93
N LEU A 115 -2.33 13.72 8.24
CA LEU A 115 -3.10 14.61 7.37
C LEU A 115 -3.03 16.05 7.86
#